data_079fbc9f1f3b898d9be57c2cce7ee2f8
#
_entry.id   079fbc9f1f3b898d9be57c2cce7ee2f8
#
_cell.length_a   1.000
_cell.length_b   1.000
_cell.length_c   1.000
_cell.angle_alpha   90.00
_cell.angle_beta   90.00
_cell.angle_gamma   90.00
#
_symmetry.space_group_name_H-M   'P 1'
#
loop_
_entity.id
_entity.type
_entity.pdbx_description
1 polymer ?
#
loop_
_entity_poly.entity_id
_entity_poly.type
_entity_poly.pdbx_seq_one_letter_code
_entity_poly.pdbx_strand_id
1 'polypeptide(L)'
;MRKPYGLMLLFMVVSVAAAQPTKQTANVEQVWLGYFNQARFSDKWGVWLDVHLRTKEDFAKDMAVALGRVGLTYYLADNTKLTAGYAFINFFPSDNHRNISQPEHRPWQQLQWHTKYSKLRTMQWLRFEQRFRRKIKSDDELAEGHNFNYRLRYNFLLSVPLSKQAFAPRTFSGVVSSEVFVNFGKEVVYNTFDQNRFFAGFAYHLNAHDNLQFGYMNVFQQLAAGNRYRSTHAIRVFYFHNLDLRNAEK
;
A
#
# COMPACT_ATOMS: atom_id res chain seq x y z
N MET A 1 60.82 -31.96 -34.67
CA MET A 1 59.96 -30.84 -34.24
C MET A 1 58.50 -31.20 -34.53
N ARG A 2 57.74 -31.65 -33.54
CA ARG A 2 56.32 -31.99 -33.71
C ARG A 2 55.49 -30.81 -33.19
N LYS A 3 54.61 -30.26 -34.06
CA LYS A 3 53.66 -29.21 -33.72
C LYS A 3 52.43 -29.86 -33.07
N PRO A 4 51.91 -29.37 -31.93
CA PRO A 4 50.66 -29.83 -31.36
C PRO A 4 49.49 -29.11 -32.06
N TYR A 5 48.58 -29.87 -32.65
CA TYR A 5 47.29 -29.37 -33.12
C TYR A 5 46.36 -29.22 -31.88
N GLY A 6 46.10 -27.98 -31.49
CA GLY A 6 45.10 -27.67 -30.44
C GLY A 6 43.70 -27.90 -30.97
N LEU A 7 43.01 -28.90 -30.42
CA LEU A 7 41.61 -29.19 -30.70
C LEU A 7 40.74 -28.13 -29.96
N MET A 8 40.22 -27.17 -30.72
CA MET A 8 39.30 -26.13 -30.19
C MET A 8 37.89 -26.72 -30.12
N LEU A 9 37.47 -27.15 -28.94
CA LEU A 9 36.09 -27.61 -28.69
C LEU A 9 35.17 -26.39 -28.65
N LEU A 10 34.39 -26.22 -29.73
CA LEU A 10 33.34 -25.21 -29.83
C LEU A 10 32.12 -25.70 -29.05
N PHE A 11 31.88 -25.18 -27.85
CA PHE A 11 30.64 -25.37 -27.09
C PHE A 11 29.51 -24.58 -27.76
N MET A 12 28.66 -25.23 -28.54
CA MET A 12 27.36 -24.66 -28.94
C MET A 12 26.42 -24.64 -27.72
N VAL A 13 26.26 -23.48 -27.15
CA VAL A 13 25.17 -23.22 -26.18
C VAL A 13 23.88 -23.08 -26.99
N VAL A 14 23.08 -24.12 -27.04
CA VAL A 14 21.71 -24.06 -27.57
C VAL A 14 20.87 -23.34 -26.53
N SER A 15 20.66 -22.04 -26.70
CA SER A 15 19.68 -21.26 -25.92
C SER A 15 18.29 -21.71 -26.36
N VAL A 16 17.63 -22.55 -25.58
CA VAL A 16 16.19 -22.76 -25.69
C VAL A 16 15.51 -21.47 -25.27
N ALA A 17 15.15 -20.63 -26.22
CA ALA A 17 14.30 -19.49 -26.01
C ALA A 17 12.90 -20.03 -25.67
N ALA A 18 12.65 -20.32 -24.40
CA ALA A 18 11.28 -20.52 -23.90
C ALA A 18 10.54 -19.20 -24.16
N ALA A 19 9.54 -19.22 -25.05
CA ALA A 19 8.69 -18.08 -25.32
C ALA A 19 8.02 -17.67 -23.99
N GLN A 20 8.52 -16.59 -23.37
CA GLN A 20 7.89 -16.05 -22.18
C GLN A 20 6.51 -15.54 -22.60
N PRO A 21 5.43 -15.89 -21.86
CA PRO A 21 4.09 -15.40 -22.17
C PRO A 21 4.10 -13.87 -22.19
N THR A 22 3.53 -13.30 -23.25
CA THR A 22 3.52 -11.84 -23.46
C THR A 22 2.87 -11.15 -22.26
N LYS A 23 3.58 -10.20 -21.67
CA LYS A 23 3.09 -9.37 -20.56
C LYS A 23 1.90 -8.54 -21.02
N GLN A 24 0.77 -8.66 -20.32
CA GLN A 24 -0.44 -7.87 -20.56
C GLN A 24 -0.65 -6.90 -19.40
N THR A 25 -0.80 -5.61 -19.71
CA THR A 25 -1.04 -4.56 -18.70
C THR A 25 -2.35 -3.84 -19.02
N ALA A 26 -3.29 -3.87 -18.08
CA ALA A 26 -4.51 -3.06 -18.13
C ALA A 26 -4.28 -1.74 -17.38
N ASN A 27 -4.76 -0.62 -17.94
CA ASN A 27 -4.76 0.68 -17.29
C ASN A 27 -6.16 0.96 -16.76
N VAL A 28 -6.24 1.53 -15.55
CA VAL A 28 -7.50 1.93 -14.92
C VAL A 28 -7.31 3.26 -14.18
N GLU A 29 -8.36 4.09 -14.16
CA GLU A 29 -8.40 5.36 -13.45
C GLU A 29 -9.28 5.26 -12.21
N GLN A 30 -8.86 5.91 -11.11
CA GLN A 30 -9.55 5.86 -9.82
C GLN A 30 -9.42 7.18 -9.06
N VAL A 31 -10.35 7.39 -8.12
CA VAL A 31 -10.20 8.35 -7.02
C VAL A 31 -10.05 7.57 -5.71
N TRP A 32 -9.05 7.91 -4.92
CA TRP A 32 -8.80 7.32 -3.61
C TRP A 32 -8.98 8.37 -2.53
N LEU A 33 -9.99 8.18 -1.71
CA LEU A 33 -10.27 8.99 -0.54
C LEU A 33 -9.84 8.24 0.72
N GLY A 34 -9.31 8.95 1.70
CA GLY A 34 -8.93 8.35 2.97
C GLY A 34 -9.00 9.32 4.13
N TYR A 35 -9.45 8.82 5.25
CA TYR A 35 -9.38 9.49 6.55
C TYR A 35 -8.52 8.65 7.49
N PHE A 36 -7.57 9.29 8.15
CA PHE A 36 -6.69 8.67 9.13
C PHE A 36 -6.79 9.42 10.45
N ASN A 37 -7.05 8.71 11.51
CA ASN A 37 -6.99 9.24 12.87
C ASN A 37 -5.98 8.44 13.68
N GLN A 38 -5.14 9.16 14.41
CA GLN A 38 -4.23 8.60 15.39
C GLN A 38 -4.35 9.45 16.66
N ALA A 39 -4.78 8.83 17.74
CA ALA A 39 -4.90 9.49 19.03
C ALA A 39 -3.96 8.84 20.06
N ARG A 40 -3.01 9.62 20.57
CA ARG A 40 -2.11 9.21 21.66
C ARG A 40 -2.68 9.68 22.98
N PHE A 41 -3.07 8.75 23.86
CA PHE A 41 -3.73 9.06 25.13
C PHE A 41 -2.83 8.83 26.34
N SER A 42 -1.66 8.22 26.19
CA SER A 42 -0.63 8.12 27.21
C SER A 42 0.78 8.13 26.59
N ASP A 43 1.83 8.15 27.41
CA ASP A 43 3.20 8.11 26.94
C ASP A 43 3.51 6.85 26.13
N LYS A 44 2.83 5.76 26.41
CA LYS A 44 3.04 4.46 25.77
C LYS A 44 1.93 4.01 24.84
N TRP A 45 0.72 4.55 24.95
CA TRP A 45 -0.44 4.02 24.28
C TRP A 45 -1.21 5.03 23.44
N GLY A 46 -1.77 4.55 22.36
CA GLY A 46 -2.65 5.27 21.47
C GLY A 46 -3.50 4.34 20.64
N VAL A 47 -4.37 4.91 19.83
CA VAL A 47 -5.24 4.19 18.89
C VAL A 47 -5.02 4.66 17.48
N TRP A 48 -5.30 3.76 16.54
CA TRP A 48 -5.28 3.98 15.11
C TRP A 48 -6.66 3.69 14.54
N LEU A 49 -7.20 4.59 13.76
CA LEU A 49 -8.39 4.40 12.95
C LEU A 49 -8.11 4.92 11.54
N ASP A 50 -8.45 4.18 10.51
CA ASP A 50 -8.53 4.73 9.16
C ASP A 50 -9.65 4.11 8.33
N VAL A 51 -10.20 4.92 7.43
CA VAL A 51 -11.23 4.53 6.47
C VAL A 51 -10.79 4.97 5.08
N HIS A 52 -10.99 4.11 4.09
CA HIS A 52 -10.69 4.43 2.69
C HIS A 52 -11.84 4.05 1.79
N LEU A 53 -12.06 4.89 0.79
CA LEU A 53 -12.96 4.63 -0.34
C LEU A 53 -12.15 4.74 -1.62
N ARG A 54 -12.39 3.82 -2.54
CA ARG A 54 -11.78 3.82 -3.86
C ARG A 54 -12.85 3.60 -4.89
N THR A 55 -12.81 4.41 -5.92
CA THR A 55 -13.70 4.28 -7.06
C THR A 55 -13.07 3.41 -8.16
N LYS A 56 -13.82 3.13 -9.18
CA LYS A 56 -13.36 2.52 -10.44
C LYS A 56 -14.10 3.20 -11.60
N GLU A 57 -13.65 2.90 -12.82
CA GLU A 57 -14.22 3.38 -14.09
C GLU A 57 -14.31 4.92 -14.15
N ASP A 58 -13.71 5.50 -15.13
CA ASP A 58 -13.76 6.94 -15.42
C ASP A 58 -13.57 7.82 -14.15
N PHE A 59 -12.60 7.43 -13.30
CA PHE A 59 -12.27 8.01 -11.99
C PHE A 59 -13.34 7.81 -10.90
N ALA A 60 -14.61 8.07 -11.15
CA ALA A 60 -15.61 8.18 -10.06
C ALA A 60 -16.95 7.50 -10.34
N LYS A 61 -17.07 6.72 -11.42
CA LYS A 61 -18.35 6.17 -11.83
C LYS A 61 -18.93 5.15 -10.85
N ASP A 62 -18.08 4.24 -10.35
CA ASP A 62 -18.49 3.18 -9.42
C ASP A 62 -17.50 3.01 -8.26
N MET A 63 -17.95 2.31 -7.23
CA MET A 63 -17.10 1.95 -6.09
C MET A 63 -16.29 0.68 -6.39
N ALA A 64 -14.98 0.73 -6.11
CA ALA A 64 -14.11 -0.45 -6.21
C ALA A 64 -13.85 -1.09 -4.84
N VAL A 65 -13.54 -0.29 -3.82
CA VAL A 65 -13.15 -0.79 -2.50
C VAL A 65 -13.61 0.17 -1.42
N ALA A 66 -14.18 -0.37 -0.35
CA ALA A 66 -14.28 0.29 0.94
C ALA A 66 -13.47 -0.50 1.97
N LEU A 67 -12.73 0.18 2.84
CA LEU A 67 -12.03 -0.47 3.92
C LEU A 67 -12.03 0.39 5.17
N GLY A 68 -12.09 -0.28 6.33
CA GLY A 68 -11.89 0.30 7.64
C GLY A 68 -10.81 -0.47 8.40
N ARG A 69 -9.97 0.23 9.16
CA ARG A 69 -8.96 -0.35 10.04
C ARG A 69 -9.02 0.29 11.42
N VAL A 70 -8.84 -0.55 12.43
CA VAL A 70 -8.62 -0.14 13.81
C VAL A 70 -7.36 -0.80 14.33
N GLY A 71 -6.68 -0.18 15.29
CA GLY A 71 -5.51 -0.74 15.91
C GLY A 71 -5.14 -0.09 17.23
N LEU A 72 -4.47 -0.85 18.08
CA LEU A 72 -3.84 -0.38 19.29
C LEU A 72 -2.37 -0.07 18.98
N THR A 73 -1.92 1.11 19.38
CA THR A 73 -0.56 1.60 19.13
C THR A 73 0.23 1.66 20.43
N TYR A 74 1.44 1.10 20.42
CA TYR A 74 2.41 1.20 21.49
C TYR A 74 3.60 2.05 21.02
N TYR A 75 3.91 3.11 21.75
CA TYR A 75 5.01 4.02 21.46
C TYR A 75 6.30 3.51 22.12
N LEU A 76 7.26 3.08 21.29
CA LEU A 76 8.63 2.73 21.71
C LEU A 76 9.43 3.99 22.05
N ALA A 77 9.23 5.03 21.24
CA ALA A 77 9.75 6.37 21.39
C ALA A 77 8.76 7.37 20.77
N ASP A 78 8.97 8.67 20.91
CA ASP A 78 8.07 9.69 20.31
C ASP A 78 8.04 9.63 18.76
N ASN A 79 9.10 9.12 18.16
CA ASN A 79 9.21 8.98 16.71
C ASN A 79 9.03 7.54 16.21
N THR A 80 8.86 6.54 17.11
CA THR A 80 8.81 5.12 16.75
C THR A 80 7.69 4.41 17.48
N LYS A 81 6.85 3.68 16.75
CA LYS A 81 5.68 3.01 17.31
C LYS A 81 5.39 1.68 16.64
N LEU A 82 4.85 0.77 17.43
CA LEU A 82 4.25 -0.49 17.00
C LEU A 82 2.73 -0.34 17.02
N THR A 83 2.05 -0.87 16.01
CA THR A 83 0.58 -0.93 15.99
C THR A 83 0.16 -2.32 15.59
N ALA A 84 -0.78 -2.91 16.33
CA ALA A 84 -1.45 -4.14 15.96
C ALA A 84 -2.94 -3.89 15.85
N GLY A 85 -3.59 -4.49 14.85
CA GLY A 85 -4.98 -4.19 14.61
C GLY A 85 -5.65 -5.12 13.63
N TYR A 86 -6.84 -4.72 13.24
CA TYR A 86 -7.70 -5.45 12.34
C TYR A 86 -8.25 -4.52 11.26
N ALA A 87 -8.37 -5.04 10.04
CA ALA A 87 -9.00 -4.36 8.93
C ALA A 87 -10.10 -5.22 8.32
N PHE A 88 -11.21 -4.58 7.98
CA PHE A 88 -12.24 -5.14 7.13
C PHE A 88 -12.20 -4.42 5.78
N ILE A 89 -12.16 -5.21 4.70
CA ILE A 89 -12.13 -4.70 3.34
C ILE A 89 -13.30 -5.30 2.57
N ASN A 90 -14.06 -4.47 1.91
CA ASN A 90 -15.08 -4.89 0.96
C ASN A 90 -14.65 -4.53 -0.46
N PHE A 91 -14.50 -5.52 -1.31
CA PHE A 91 -14.31 -5.34 -2.76
C PHE A 91 -15.69 -5.36 -3.40
N PHE A 92 -16.07 -4.25 -4.01
CA PHE A 92 -17.34 -4.15 -4.73
C PHE A 92 -17.32 -4.96 -6.02
N PRO A 93 -18.48 -5.23 -6.64
CA PRO A 93 -18.57 -6.02 -7.84
C PRO A 93 -17.54 -5.65 -8.91
N SER A 94 -16.91 -6.65 -9.51
CA SER A 94 -15.89 -6.52 -10.55
C SER A 94 -15.91 -7.75 -11.48
N ASP A 95 -14.99 -7.79 -12.45
CA ASP A 95 -15.00 -8.78 -13.55
C ASP A 95 -15.16 -10.24 -13.16
N ASN A 96 -14.76 -10.62 -11.93
CA ASN A 96 -14.83 -12.02 -11.47
C ASN A 96 -15.88 -12.27 -10.38
N HIS A 97 -16.68 -11.25 -10.04
CA HIS A 97 -17.84 -11.33 -9.12
C HIS A 97 -18.79 -10.15 -9.39
N ARG A 98 -19.46 -10.19 -10.53
CA ARG A 98 -20.15 -9.03 -11.13
C ARG A 98 -21.32 -8.50 -10.30
N ASN A 99 -21.99 -9.35 -9.54
CA ASN A 99 -23.23 -9.01 -8.83
C ASN A 99 -23.06 -9.02 -7.31
N ILE A 100 -21.91 -9.44 -6.79
CA ILE A 100 -21.66 -9.57 -5.35
C ILE A 100 -20.40 -8.84 -4.90
N SER A 101 -20.38 -8.42 -3.66
CA SER A 101 -19.16 -7.93 -3.01
C SER A 101 -18.34 -9.09 -2.42
N GLN A 102 -17.01 -8.93 -2.43
CA GLN A 102 -16.08 -9.90 -1.85
C GLN A 102 -15.43 -9.33 -0.57
N PRO A 103 -15.81 -9.79 0.62
CA PRO A 103 -15.19 -9.34 1.87
C PRO A 103 -13.82 -9.99 2.11
N GLU A 104 -12.95 -9.23 2.77
CA GLU A 104 -11.64 -9.69 3.25
C GLU A 104 -11.42 -9.23 4.70
N HIS A 105 -11.05 -10.17 5.56
CA HIS A 105 -10.64 -9.94 6.95
C HIS A 105 -9.12 -9.92 7.02
N ARG A 106 -8.55 -8.92 7.75
CA ARG A 106 -7.10 -8.72 7.73
C ARG A 106 -6.57 -8.26 9.08
N PRO A 107 -6.15 -9.17 9.96
CA PRO A 107 -5.24 -8.83 11.05
C PRO A 107 -3.95 -8.24 10.50
N TRP A 108 -3.37 -7.26 11.19
CA TRP A 108 -2.13 -6.61 10.76
C TRP A 108 -1.29 -6.12 11.92
N GLN A 109 0.02 -6.03 11.70
CA GLN A 109 1.00 -5.45 12.61
C GLN A 109 1.90 -4.49 11.84
N GLN A 110 2.31 -3.40 12.47
CA GLN A 110 3.12 -2.37 11.84
C GLN A 110 4.15 -1.80 12.80
N LEU A 111 5.39 -1.71 12.35
CA LEU A 111 6.43 -0.86 12.91
C LEU A 111 6.50 0.41 12.06
N GLN A 112 6.39 1.60 12.70
CA GLN A 112 6.48 2.89 12.02
C GLN A 112 7.46 3.78 12.74
N TRP A 113 8.31 4.48 11.97
CA TRP A 113 9.25 5.46 12.51
C TRP A 113 9.34 6.70 11.63
N HIS A 114 9.67 7.82 12.28
CA HIS A 114 9.82 9.11 11.67
C HIS A 114 11.24 9.63 11.93
N THR A 115 11.84 10.26 10.93
CA THR A 115 13.11 10.96 11.08
C THR A 115 12.93 12.41 10.64
N LYS A 116 13.35 13.34 11.49
CA LYS A 116 13.34 14.77 11.23
C LYS A 116 14.75 15.22 10.90
N TYR A 117 14.89 15.85 9.74
CA TYR A 117 16.11 16.54 9.33
C TYR A 117 15.83 18.05 9.30
N SER A 118 16.89 18.87 9.13
CA SER A 118 16.74 20.34 9.12
C SER A 118 15.78 20.86 8.04
N LYS A 119 15.76 20.21 6.86
CA LYS A 119 15.00 20.67 5.67
C LYS A 119 14.01 19.65 5.13
N LEU A 120 13.86 18.50 5.78
CA LEU A 120 12.93 17.46 5.33
C LEU A 120 12.52 16.54 6.47
N ARG A 121 11.44 15.80 6.27
CA ARG A 121 10.98 14.72 7.16
C ARG A 121 10.81 13.44 6.37
N THR A 122 11.18 12.32 6.98
CA THR A 122 10.86 11.01 6.43
C THR A 122 9.95 10.26 7.39
N MET A 123 9.08 9.44 6.81
CA MET A 123 8.28 8.47 7.54
C MET A 123 8.40 7.14 6.83
N GLN A 124 8.72 6.11 7.60
CA GLN A 124 8.85 4.76 7.10
C GLN A 124 7.99 3.83 7.94
N TRP A 125 7.51 2.78 7.34
CA TRP A 125 6.87 1.70 8.08
C TRP A 125 7.01 0.36 7.37
N LEU A 126 7.04 -0.69 8.19
CA LEU A 126 6.97 -2.08 7.79
C LEU A 126 5.68 -2.66 8.33
N ARG A 127 4.84 -3.25 7.48
CA ARG A 127 3.55 -3.85 7.87
C ARG A 127 3.46 -5.29 7.42
N PHE A 128 3.06 -6.13 8.33
CA PHE A 128 2.72 -7.51 8.10
C PHE A 128 1.21 -7.68 8.15
N GLU A 129 0.63 -8.41 7.19
CA GLU A 129 -0.81 -8.62 7.07
C GLU A 129 -1.11 -10.11 6.86
N GLN A 130 -2.11 -10.64 7.57
CA GLN A 130 -2.73 -11.93 7.36
C GLN A 130 -4.06 -11.69 6.63
N ARG A 131 -4.18 -12.20 5.41
CA ARG A 131 -5.32 -11.88 4.55
C ARG A 131 -6.22 -13.09 4.38
N PHE A 132 -7.47 -12.96 4.82
CA PHE A 132 -8.54 -13.95 4.70
C PHE A 132 -9.61 -13.37 3.78
N ARG A 133 -9.50 -13.65 2.48
CA ARG A 133 -10.44 -13.17 1.47
C ARG A 133 -11.46 -14.26 1.15
N ARG A 134 -12.75 -13.96 1.21
CA ARG A 134 -13.81 -14.90 0.86
C ARG A 134 -13.60 -15.45 -0.55
N LYS A 135 -13.79 -16.75 -0.72
CA LYS A 135 -13.76 -17.40 -2.03
C LYS A 135 -14.98 -17.00 -2.85
N ILE A 136 -14.82 -16.94 -4.15
CA ILE A 136 -15.90 -16.70 -5.11
C ILE A 136 -16.26 -18.03 -5.77
N LYS A 137 -17.55 -18.32 -5.86
CA LYS A 137 -18.08 -19.49 -6.57
C LYS A 137 -18.55 -19.12 -7.97
N SER A 138 -19.25 -17.99 -8.10
CA SER A 138 -19.76 -17.45 -9.35
C SER A 138 -19.88 -15.92 -9.27
N ASP A 139 -20.38 -15.29 -10.32
CA ASP A 139 -20.68 -13.85 -10.33
C ASP A 139 -21.71 -13.44 -9.26
N ASP A 140 -22.56 -14.38 -8.79
CA ASP A 140 -23.68 -14.16 -7.90
C ASP A 140 -23.52 -14.78 -6.50
N GLU A 141 -22.48 -15.61 -6.29
CA GLU A 141 -22.35 -16.41 -5.07
C GLU A 141 -20.93 -16.49 -4.55
N LEU A 142 -20.76 -16.29 -3.24
CA LEU A 142 -19.52 -16.58 -2.52
C LEU A 142 -19.42 -18.07 -2.20
N ALA A 143 -18.24 -18.67 -2.40
CA ALA A 143 -17.96 -20.02 -1.95
C ALA A 143 -17.69 -20.06 -0.44
N GLU A 144 -17.74 -21.26 0.14
CA GLU A 144 -17.29 -21.47 1.51
C GLU A 144 -15.78 -21.28 1.66
N GLY A 145 -15.36 -20.83 2.85
CA GLY A 145 -13.96 -20.65 3.21
C GLY A 145 -13.34 -19.37 2.64
N HIS A 146 -12.04 -19.28 2.78
CA HIS A 146 -11.24 -18.11 2.43
C HIS A 146 -9.99 -18.53 1.66
N ASN A 147 -9.55 -17.71 0.74
CA ASN A 147 -8.18 -17.71 0.26
C ASN A 147 -7.32 -17.02 1.31
N PHE A 148 -6.19 -17.63 1.64
CA PHE A 148 -5.30 -17.13 2.68
C PHE A 148 -3.90 -16.87 2.13
N ASN A 149 -3.38 -15.66 2.41
CA ASN A 149 -1.97 -15.36 2.19
C ASN A 149 -1.46 -14.34 3.19
N TYR A 150 -0.15 -14.38 3.42
CA TYR A 150 0.56 -13.33 4.11
C TYR A 150 0.98 -12.24 3.12
N ARG A 151 1.13 -11.01 3.63
CA ARG A 151 1.67 -9.90 2.88
C ARG A 151 2.57 -9.02 3.73
N LEU A 152 3.78 -8.79 3.25
CA LEU A 152 4.70 -7.81 3.80
C LEU A 152 4.63 -6.54 2.97
N ARG A 153 4.65 -5.37 3.64
CA ARG A 153 4.62 -4.07 2.98
C ARG A 153 5.69 -3.19 3.60
N TYR A 154 6.45 -2.52 2.76
CA TYR A 154 7.37 -1.48 3.19
C TYR A 154 7.05 -0.16 2.48
N ASN A 155 6.96 0.92 3.26
CA ASN A 155 6.72 2.27 2.74
C ASN A 155 7.84 3.21 3.16
N PHE A 156 8.26 4.03 2.23
CA PHE A 156 9.10 5.19 2.44
C PHE A 156 8.36 6.44 1.97
N LEU A 157 8.25 7.45 2.84
CA LEU A 157 7.68 8.75 2.53
C LEU A 157 8.68 9.85 2.85
N LEU A 158 8.87 10.74 1.88
CA LEU A 158 9.65 11.97 2.01
C LEU A 158 8.70 13.17 1.97
N SER A 159 8.88 14.11 2.89
CA SER A 159 8.16 15.38 2.91
C SER A 159 9.14 16.54 2.99
N VAL A 160 9.00 17.50 2.08
CA VAL A 160 9.85 18.69 1.96
C VAL A 160 8.99 19.94 2.11
N PRO A 161 9.26 20.83 3.06
CA PRO A 161 8.49 22.06 3.21
C PRO A 161 8.70 23.00 2.01
N LEU A 162 7.64 23.62 1.55
CA LEU A 162 7.65 24.57 0.43
C LEU A 162 7.63 26.03 0.90
N SER A 163 7.60 26.25 2.21
CA SER A 163 7.60 27.58 2.83
C SER A 163 8.79 27.77 3.77
N LYS A 164 9.13 29.03 4.09
CA LYS A 164 10.18 29.37 5.07
C LYS A 164 9.87 28.80 6.46
N GLN A 165 8.60 28.81 6.85
CA GLN A 165 8.13 28.18 8.09
C GLN A 165 7.81 26.71 7.83
N ALA A 166 8.82 25.85 8.03
CA ALA A 166 8.74 24.43 7.72
C ALA A 166 7.65 23.71 8.55
N PHE A 167 6.68 23.10 7.86
CA PHE A 167 5.60 22.30 8.44
C PHE A 167 4.70 23.06 9.45
N ALA A 168 4.65 24.39 9.35
CA ALA A 168 3.79 25.22 10.17
C ALA A 168 2.33 25.16 9.71
N PRO A 169 1.36 25.53 10.58
CA PRO A 169 -0.03 25.70 10.15
C PRO A 169 -0.15 26.61 8.92
N ARG A 170 -1.09 26.29 8.04
CA ARG A 170 -1.41 27.02 6.79
C ARG A 170 -0.25 27.05 5.78
N THR A 171 0.64 26.04 5.84
CA THR A 171 1.75 25.91 4.86
C THR A 171 1.63 24.63 4.03
N PHE A 172 2.37 24.57 2.93
CA PHE A 172 2.45 23.40 2.07
C PHE A 172 3.79 22.68 2.21
N SER A 173 3.74 21.37 1.98
CA SER A 173 4.90 20.51 1.77
C SER A 173 4.72 19.70 0.50
N GLY A 174 5.79 19.51 -0.26
CA GLY A 174 5.86 18.47 -1.28
C GLY A 174 5.99 17.10 -0.62
N VAL A 175 5.29 16.10 -1.13
CA VAL A 175 5.30 14.73 -0.59
C VAL A 175 5.52 13.74 -1.72
N VAL A 176 6.50 12.86 -1.54
CA VAL A 176 6.73 11.71 -2.42
C VAL A 176 6.78 10.45 -1.55
N SER A 177 6.15 9.38 -1.99
CA SER A 177 6.27 8.08 -1.31
C SER A 177 6.29 6.92 -2.29
N SER A 178 6.95 5.84 -1.88
CA SER A 178 6.90 4.55 -2.56
C SER A 178 6.61 3.46 -1.54
N GLU A 179 5.70 2.56 -1.89
CA GLU A 179 5.28 1.45 -1.06
C GLU A 179 5.30 0.16 -1.86
N VAL A 180 6.11 -0.80 -1.41
CA VAL A 180 6.27 -2.11 -2.05
C VAL A 180 5.54 -3.16 -1.23
N PHE A 181 4.89 -4.10 -1.93
CA PHE A 181 4.11 -5.19 -1.34
C PHE A 181 4.62 -6.53 -1.87
N VAL A 182 4.85 -7.45 -0.94
CA VAL A 182 5.29 -8.82 -1.23
C VAL A 182 4.32 -9.80 -0.59
N ASN A 183 3.71 -10.67 -1.41
CA ASN A 183 2.86 -11.76 -0.94
C ASN A 183 3.69 -13.03 -0.71
N PHE A 184 3.27 -13.84 0.25
CA PHE A 184 3.80 -15.18 0.46
C PHE A 184 2.78 -16.08 1.15
N GLY A 185 2.97 -17.40 1.01
CA GLY A 185 2.07 -18.43 1.50
C GLY A 185 1.79 -19.48 0.44
N LYS A 186 1.15 -20.56 0.83
CA LYS A 186 0.94 -21.73 -0.05
C LYS A 186 0.08 -21.44 -1.29
N GLU A 187 -0.80 -20.43 -1.20
CA GLU A 187 -1.70 -20.05 -2.30
C GLU A 187 -1.09 -19.00 -3.27
N VAL A 188 0.14 -18.53 -2.98
CA VAL A 188 0.84 -17.57 -3.83
C VAL A 188 1.70 -18.33 -4.83
N VAL A 189 1.32 -18.30 -6.13
CA VAL A 189 2.04 -19.02 -7.19
C VAL A 189 2.90 -18.07 -8.02
N TYR A 190 2.33 -16.98 -8.55
CA TYR A 190 3.02 -16.10 -9.50
C TYR A 190 3.21 -14.67 -9.00
N ASN A 191 2.37 -14.19 -8.08
CA ASN A 191 2.35 -12.81 -7.62
C ASN A 191 3.01 -12.63 -6.24
N THR A 192 4.20 -13.17 -6.07
CA THR A 192 5.08 -12.86 -4.92
C THR A 192 5.30 -11.36 -4.84
N PHE A 193 5.68 -10.70 -5.93
CA PHE A 193 5.51 -9.27 -6.05
C PHE A 193 4.00 -8.99 -6.23
N ASP A 194 3.37 -8.32 -5.24
CA ASP A 194 1.96 -7.94 -5.37
C ASP A 194 1.81 -6.62 -6.12
N GLN A 195 2.40 -5.57 -5.57
CA GLN A 195 2.30 -4.24 -6.18
C GLN A 195 3.38 -3.28 -5.65
N ASN A 196 3.60 -2.21 -6.41
CA ASN A 196 4.24 -0.99 -5.97
C ASN A 196 3.23 0.17 -6.07
N ARG A 197 3.24 1.06 -5.09
CA ARG A 197 2.47 2.30 -5.08
C ARG A 197 3.42 3.46 -5.00
N PHE A 198 3.43 4.27 -6.03
CA PHE A 198 4.17 5.53 -6.06
C PHE A 198 3.19 6.69 -5.93
N PHE A 199 3.48 7.62 -5.02
CA PHE A 199 2.69 8.82 -4.84
C PHE A 199 3.58 10.06 -4.94
N ALA A 200 3.11 11.08 -5.66
CA ALA A 200 3.69 12.41 -5.68
C ALA A 200 2.57 13.46 -5.57
N GLY A 201 2.75 14.44 -4.69
CA GLY A 201 1.74 15.46 -4.45
C GLY A 201 2.14 16.42 -3.35
N PHE A 202 1.14 16.98 -2.72
CA PHE A 202 1.29 18.01 -1.70
C PHE A 202 0.60 17.61 -0.41
N ALA A 203 1.09 18.14 0.70
CA ALA A 203 0.41 18.16 1.98
C ALA A 203 0.16 19.62 2.38
N TYR A 204 -1.10 19.96 2.64
CA TYR A 204 -1.50 21.22 3.26
C TYR A 204 -1.68 21.00 4.77
N HIS A 205 -0.91 21.71 5.57
CA HIS A 205 -0.95 21.65 7.02
C HIS A 205 -2.02 22.63 7.53
N LEU A 206 -3.22 22.13 7.83
CA LEU A 206 -4.33 22.99 8.29
C LEU A 206 -4.00 23.60 9.66
N ASN A 207 -3.48 22.76 10.57
CA ASN A 207 -3.04 23.12 11.91
C ASN A 207 -1.95 22.15 12.39
N ALA A 208 -1.65 22.12 13.70
CA ALA A 208 -0.64 21.24 14.28
C ALA A 208 -1.04 19.74 14.23
N HIS A 209 -2.32 19.42 14.12
CA HIS A 209 -2.88 18.08 14.22
C HIS A 209 -3.38 17.56 12.87
N ASP A 210 -3.78 18.46 11.97
CA ASP A 210 -4.49 18.13 10.74
C ASP A 210 -3.69 18.46 9.50
N ASN A 211 -3.62 17.52 8.58
CA ASN A 211 -3.10 17.79 7.24
C ASN A 211 -3.92 17.05 6.16
N LEU A 212 -4.02 17.70 5.02
CA LEU A 212 -4.65 17.18 3.82
C LEU A 212 -3.56 16.87 2.80
N GLN A 213 -3.42 15.61 2.42
CA GLN A 213 -2.52 15.20 1.32
C GLN A 213 -3.33 14.94 0.06
N PHE A 214 -2.89 15.50 -1.06
CA PHE A 214 -3.52 15.30 -2.35
C PHE A 214 -2.48 15.24 -3.47
N GLY A 215 -2.78 14.51 -4.51
CA GLY A 215 -1.87 14.35 -5.64
C GLY A 215 -2.14 13.11 -6.45
N TYR A 216 -1.17 12.78 -7.30
CA TYR A 216 -1.20 11.64 -8.19
C TYR A 216 -0.59 10.40 -7.52
N MET A 217 -1.23 9.25 -7.72
CA MET A 217 -0.71 7.95 -7.33
C MET A 217 -0.78 6.97 -8.49
N ASN A 218 0.32 6.29 -8.75
CA ASN A 218 0.36 5.12 -9.62
C ASN A 218 0.46 3.86 -8.77
N VAL A 219 -0.35 2.85 -9.09
CA VAL A 219 -0.27 1.51 -8.50
C VAL A 219 0.01 0.51 -9.61
N PHE A 220 1.20 -0.02 -9.64
CA PHE A 220 1.57 -1.10 -10.53
C PHE A 220 1.43 -2.43 -9.79
N GLN A 221 0.51 -3.28 -10.25
CA GLN A 221 0.14 -4.53 -9.60
C GLN A 221 0.34 -5.73 -10.52
N GLN A 222 0.93 -6.81 -9.99
CA GLN A 222 0.94 -8.12 -10.64
C GLN A 222 -0.28 -8.92 -10.18
N LEU A 223 -1.06 -9.44 -11.14
CA LEU A 223 -2.22 -10.26 -10.85
C LEU A 223 -1.83 -11.73 -10.65
N ALA A 224 -2.69 -12.50 -9.99
CA ALA A 224 -2.44 -13.91 -9.66
C ALA A 224 -2.17 -14.81 -10.89
N ALA A 225 -2.60 -14.40 -12.08
CA ALA A 225 -2.32 -15.09 -13.35
C ALA A 225 -0.85 -14.99 -13.82
N GLY A 226 0.01 -14.22 -13.13
CA GLY A 226 1.45 -14.15 -13.35
C GLY A 226 1.89 -13.24 -14.50
N ASN A 227 1.33 -13.38 -15.70
CA ASN A 227 1.65 -12.55 -16.87
C ASN A 227 0.73 -11.34 -17.04
N ARG A 228 -0.25 -11.15 -16.15
CA ARG A 228 -1.19 -10.04 -16.17
C ARG A 228 -0.83 -9.01 -15.11
N TYR A 229 -0.87 -7.76 -15.52
CA TYR A 229 -0.57 -6.60 -14.68
C TYR A 229 -1.69 -5.57 -14.77
N ARG A 230 -1.81 -4.75 -13.73
CA ARG A 230 -2.71 -3.60 -13.70
C ARG A 230 -1.91 -2.38 -13.31
N SER A 231 -2.01 -1.32 -14.10
CA SER A 231 -1.52 0.02 -13.76
C SER A 231 -2.72 0.88 -13.40
N THR A 232 -2.85 1.26 -12.13
CA THR A 232 -3.90 2.16 -11.67
C THR A 232 -3.35 3.57 -11.55
N HIS A 233 -4.00 4.50 -12.23
CA HIS A 233 -3.76 5.94 -12.17
C HIS A 233 -4.80 6.55 -11.24
N ALA A 234 -4.39 7.07 -10.09
CA ALA A 234 -5.34 7.55 -9.11
C ALA A 234 -5.09 9.01 -8.71
N ILE A 235 -6.17 9.77 -8.59
CA ILE A 235 -6.20 10.99 -7.80
C ILE A 235 -6.37 10.55 -6.34
N ARG A 236 -5.40 10.90 -5.49
CA ARG A 236 -5.43 10.56 -4.06
C ARG A 236 -5.68 11.79 -3.21
N VAL A 237 -6.67 11.72 -2.31
CA VAL A 237 -6.98 12.76 -1.33
C VAL A 237 -7.13 12.11 0.04
N PHE A 238 -6.18 12.36 0.94
CA PHE A 238 -6.12 11.77 2.28
C PHE A 238 -6.06 12.86 3.34
N TYR A 239 -6.97 12.76 4.31
CA TYR A 239 -7.01 13.61 5.49
C TYR A 239 -6.41 12.88 6.68
N PHE A 240 -5.47 13.53 7.35
CA PHE A 240 -4.79 13.01 8.54
C PHE A 240 -5.13 13.86 9.74
N HIS A 241 -5.65 13.23 10.78
CA HIS A 241 -5.99 13.81 12.06
C HIS A 241 -5.18 13.14 13.17
N ASN A 242 -4.23 13.86 13.77
CA ASN A 242 -3.31 13.31 14.75
C ASN A 242 -3.50 14.04 16.08
N LEU A 243 -4.01 13.34 17.09
CA LEU A 243 -4.30 13.88 18.41
C LEU A 243 -3.25 13.45 19.42
N ASP A 244 -2.74 14.41 20.17
CA ASP A 244 -1.99 14.14 21.39
C ASP A 244 -2.86 14.56 22.59
N LEU A 245 -3.44 13.57 23.26
CA LEU A 245 -4.37 13.76 24.37
C LEU A 245 -3.68 13.70 25.74
N ARG A 246 -2.35 13.53 25.78
CA ARG A 246 -1.58 13.40 27.04
C ARG A 246 -1.62 14.63 27.93
N ASN A 247 -1.83 15.80 27.34
CA ASN A 247 -1.83 17.08 28.06
C ASN A 247 -3.23 17.64 28.27
N ALA A 248 -4.29 16.89 27.99
CA ALA A 248 -5.67 17.34 28.19
C ALA A 248 -6.09 17.45 29.68
N GLU A 249 -5.24 16.97 30.60
CA GLU A 249 -5.50 16.95 32.05
C GLU A 249 -4.57 17.87 32.85
N LYS A 250 -3.96 18.89 32.20
CA LYS A 250 -3.18 19.92 32.94
C LYS A 250 -3.78 21.30 32.82
#